data_a6f49e05ffdad47833353f5afa9b0064
#
_entry.id   a6f49e05ffdad47833353f5afa9b0064
#
_cell.length_a   1.000
_cell.length_b   1.000
_cell.length_c   1.000
_cell.angle_alpha   90.00
_cell.angle_beta   90.00
_cell.angle_gamma   90.00
#
_symmetry.space_group_name_H-M   'P 1'
#
loop_
_entity.id
_entity.type
_entity.pdbx_description
1 polymer ?
#
loop_
_entity_poly.entity_id
_entity_poly.type
_entity_poly.pdbx_seq_one_letter_code
_entity_poly.pdbx_strand_id
1 'polypeptide(L)'
;KMGQHSNDTAELFFDNLRVPANALLGEENKGFIYLMQELPRERLGLGSQAVGACEGAMAITADYVTQRKAFGSTIAQFQNTRFKMAELRAQLELTKAYLKQCEARFKVGAMTTEEASILKLMSTELQVKLTHECLQLFGGYGYTEEYPISRFFTDARVQTIYAGTSEIMKEVIARGELGR
;
A
#
# COMPACT_ATOMS: atom_id res chain seq x y z
N LYS A 1 10.32 5.32 13.88
CA LYS A 1 9.27 4.67 13.08
C LYS A 1 9.45 3.16 13.15
N MET A 2 8.37 2.39 13.07
CA MET A 2 8.43 0.94 13.07
C MET A 2 8.81 0.32 11.71
N GLY A 3 8.65 1.06 10.63
CA GLY A 3 9.00 0.67 9.26
C GLY A 3 9.39 1.90 8.42
N GLN A 4 9.57 1.71 7.11
CA GLN A 4 9.99 2.76 6.17
C GLN A 4 11.26 3.49 6.66
N HIS A 5 12.27 2.73 7.08
CA HIS A 5 13.47 3.29 7.72
C HIS A 5 14.32 4.13 6.75
N SER A 6 14.20 3.89 5.45
CA SER A 6 14.87 4.68 4.41
C SER A 6 14.24 6.07 4.15
N ASN A 7 13.05 6.33 4.69
CA ASN A 7 12.37 7.61 4.58
C ASN A 7 12.42 8.38 5.89
N ASP A 8 12.62 9.68 5.82
CA ASP A 8 12.57 10.54 6.99
C ASP A 8 11.13 10.95 7.35
N THR A 9 10.95 11.26 8.63
CA THR A 9 9.77 11.92 9.16
C THR A 9 10.26 12.91 10.21
N ALA A 10 10.07 14.19 9.97
CA ALA A 10 10.62 15.26 10.80
C ALA A 10 9.62 16.39 10.96
N GLU A 11 9.78 17.17 12.02
CA GLU A 11 9.14 18.45 12.18
C GLU A 11 9.98 19.52 11.49
N LEU A 12 9.32 20.46 10.79
CA LEU A 12 9.96 21.55 10.09
C LEU A 12 9.63 22.87 10.82
N PHE A 13 10.65 23.62 11.13
CA PHE A 13 10.51 24.92 11.79
C PHE A 13 11.06 26.02 10.89
N PHE A 14 10.27 27.07 10.65
CA PHE A 14 10.65 28.24 9.87
C PHE A 14 10.59 29.47 10.77
N ASP A 15 11.73 30.02 11.13
CA ASP A 15 11.84 31.25 11.92
C ASP A 15 12.38 32.39 11.06
N ASN A 16 11.51 33.36 10.75
CA ASN A 16 11.82 34.54 9.93
C ASN A 16 12.56 34.22 8.60
N LEU A 17 12.28 33.04 8.02
CA LEU A 17 12.89 32.62 6.77
C LEU A 17 12.43 33.50 5.61
N ARG A 18 13.37 34.26 5.03
CA ARG A 18 13.11 35.08 3.82
C ARG A 18 13.42 34.28 2.59
N VAL A 19 12.48 34.25 1.66
CA VAL A 19 12.63 33.60 0.36
C VAL A 19 12.38 34.63 -0.75
N PRO A 20 12.97 34.48 -1.96
CA PRO A 20 12.66 35.33 -3.10
C PRO A 20 11.19 35.24 -3.48
N ALA A 21 10.60 36.33 -3.98
CA ALA A 21 9.19 36.36 -4.37
C ALA A 21 8.85 35.33 -5.48
N ASN A 22 9.80 35.01 -6.35
CA ASN A 22 9.66 34.00 -7.40
C ASN A 22 9.76 32.55 -6.89
N ALA A 23 9.98 32.33 -5.58
CA ALA A 23 9.90 31.01 -4.96
C ALA A 23 8.44 30.56 -4.74
N LEU A 24 7.46 31.44 -4.94
CA LEU A 24 6.04 31.08 -4.87
C LEU A 24 5.69 30.07 -5.97
N LEU A 25 5.23 28.88 -5.58
CA LEU A 25 4.73 27.85 -6.49
C LEU A 25 3.23 28.08 -6.74
N GLY A 26 2.87 28.52 -7.95
CA GLY A 26 1.50 28.80 -8.33
C GLY A 26 0.98 30.11 -7.76
N GLU A 27 -0.27 30.16 -7.32
CA GLU A 27 -0.95 31.33 -6.81
C GLU A 27 -0.93 31.40 -5.28
N GLU A 28 -0.86 32.60 -4.73
CA GLU A 28 -0.93 32.83 -3.28
C GLU A 28 -2.24 32.28 -2.70
N ASN A 29 -2.14 31.63 -1.54
CA ASN A 29 -3.25 30.99 -0.82
C ASN A 29 -3.92 29.81 -1.55
N LYS A 30 -3.35 29.27 -2.63
CA LYS A 30 -3.89 28.13 -3.37
C LYS A 30 -3.23 26.77 -3.04
N GLY A 31 -2.25 26.73 -2.16
CA GLY A 31 -1.48 25.51 -1.85
C GLY A 31 -2.36 24.31 -1.47
N PHE A 32 -3.39 24.52 -0.64
CA PHE A 32 -4.34 23.46 -0.28
C PHE A 32 -5.10 22.89 -1.50
N ILE A 33 -5.50 23.76 -2.42
CA ILE A 33 -6.20 23.36 -3.65
C ILE A 33 -5.28 22.49 -4.51
N TYR A 34 -4.02 22.89 -4.67
CA TYR A 34 -3.04 22.13 -5.44
C TYR A 34 -2.78 20.76 -4.82
N LEU A 35 -2.66 20.67 -3.48
CA LEU A 35 -2.54 19.39 -2.80
C LEU A 35 -3.76 18.48 -3.06
N MET A 36 -4.97 19.02 -2.99
CA MET A 36 -6.19 18.23 -3.26
C MET A 36 -6.25 17.73 -4.71
N GLN A 37 -5.78 18.50 -5.66
CA GLN A 37 -5.74 18.12 -7.07
C GLN A 37 -4.75 16.97 -7.34
N GLU A 38 -3.63 16.90 -6.59
CA GLU A 38 -2.61 15.86 -6.75
C GLU A 38 -2.93 14.55 -6.00
N LEU A 39 -3.81 14.57 -5.00
CA LEU A 39 -4.13 13.37 -4.21
C LEU A 39 -4.56 12.15 -5.03
N PRO A 40 -5.36 12.26 -6.10
CA PRO A 40 -5.72 11.09 -6.91
C PRO A 40 -4.50 10.42 -7.55
N ARG A 41 -3.53 11.21 -8.01
CA ARG A 41 -2.26 10.73 -8.57
C ARG A 41 -1.41 10.03 -7.50
N GLU A 42 -1.28 10.62 -6.32
CA GLU A 42 -0.56 10.01 -5.19
C GLU A 42 -1.18 8.68 -4.78
N ARG A 43 -2.52 8.63 -4.68
CA ARG A 43 -3.25 7.39 -4.35
C ARG A 43 -3.06 6.29 -5.39
N LEU A 44 -2.98 6.65 -6.68
CA LEU A 44 -2.64 5.70 -7.75
C LEU A 44 -1.23 5.13 -7.54
N GLY A 45 -0.25 5.99 -7.24
CA GLY A 45 1.13 5.59 -6.94
C GLY A 45 1.20 4.64 -5.75
N LEU A 46 0.47 4.95 -4.67
CA LEU A 46 0.38 4.08 -3.49
C LEU A 46 -0.27 2.72 -3.80
N GLY A 47 -1.31 2.71 -4.63
CA GLY A 47 -1.93 1.48 -5.10
C GLY A 47 -0.95 0.59 -5.86
N SER A 48 -0.17 1.18 -6.76
CA SER A 48 0.89 0.49 -7.50
C SER A 48 1.98 -0.06 -6.58
N GLN A 49 2.45 0.75 -5.62
CA GLN A 49 3.43 0.33 -4.62
C GLN A 49 2.93 -0.83 -3.75
N ALA A 50 1.68 -0.75 -3.29
CA ALA A 50 1.07 -1.79 -2.46
C ALA A 50 0.95 -3.12 -3.21
N VAL A 51 0.52 -3.08 -4.48
CA VAL A 51 0.44 -4.26 -5.34
C VAL A 51 1.83 -4.87 -5.55
N GLY A 52 2.85 -4.06 -5.89
CA GLY A 52 4.22 -4.54 -6.06
C GLY A 52 4.79 -5.18 -4.78
N ALA A 53 4.53 -4.58 -3.61
CA ALA A 53 4.92 -5.15 -2.32
C ALA A 53 4.22 -6.49 -2.05
N CYS A 54 2.93 -6.62 -2.39
CA CYS A 54 2.20 -7.88 -2.28
C CYS A 54 2.81 -8.97 -3.19
N GLU A 55 3.17 -8.63 -4.43
CA GLU A 55 3.82 -9.57 -5.35
C GLU A 55 5.17 -10.04 -4.79
N GLY A 56 5.99 -9.12 -4.28
CA GLY A 56 7.27 -9.45 -3.67
C GLY A 56 7.12 -10.35 -2.43
N ALA A 57 6.21 -10.01 -1.53
CA ALA A 57 5.93 -10.82 -0.34
C ALA A 57 5.43 -12.23 -0.70
N MET A 58 4.54 -12.34 -1.69
CA MET A 58 4.05 -13.64 -2.18
C MET A 58 5.18 -14.48 -2.78
N ALA A 59 6.06 -13.87 -3.59
CA ALA A 59 7.18 -14.58 -4.23
C ALA A 59 8.13 -15.18 -3.19
N ILE A 60 8.63 -14.38 -2.25
CA ILE A 60 9.55 -14.87 -1.20
C ILE A 60 8.88 -15.88 -0.27
N THR A 61 7.57 -15.77 -0.06
CA THR A 61 6.82 -16.73 0.75
C THR A 61 6.66 -18.06 0.03
N ALA A 62 6.35 -18.04 -1.28
CA ALA A 62 6.26 -19.26 -2.10
C ALA A 62 7.60 -20.03 -2.08
N ASP A 63 8.72 -19.33 -2.26
CA ASP A 63 10.05 -19.93 -2.18
C ASP A 63 10.33 -20.55 -0.82
N TYR A 64 10.00 -19.83 0.25
CA TYR A 64 10.22 -20.31 1.61
C TYR A 64 9.38 -21.55 1.92
N VAL A 65 8.08 -21.55 1.68
CA VAL A 65 7.18 -22.65 2.04
C VAL A 65 7.46 -23.94 1.26
N THR A 66 8.00 -23.81 0.03
CA THR A 66 8.39 -24.98 -0.79
C THR A 66 9.69 -25.64 -0.33
N GLN A 67 10.55 -24.91 0.37
CA GLN A 67 11.85 -25.40 0.86
C GLN A 67 11.79 -25.80 2.34
N ARG A 68 11.06 -25.05 3.16
CA ARG A 68 10.97 -25.29 4.62
C ARG A 68 10.24 -26.59 4.92
N LYS A 69 10.89 -27.46 5.67
CA LYS A 69 10.33 -28.73 6.15
C LYS A 69 9.91 -28.65 7.61
N ALA A 70 8.77 -29.23 7.92
CA ALA A 70 8.26 -29.46 9.27
C ALA A 70 7.36 -30.72 9.25
N PHE A 71 7.35 -31.49 10.34
CA PHE A 71 6.51 -32.66 10.48
C PHE A 71 6.62 -33.67 9.32
N GLY A 72 7.84 -33.85 8.78
CA GLY A 72 8.13 -34.83 7.73
C GLY A 72 7.84 -34.38 6.28
N SER A 73 7.31 -33.18 6.06
CA SER A 73 7.01 -32.65 4.72
C SER A 73 7.36 -31.17 4.56
N THR A 74 7.32 -30.62 3.34
CA THR A 74 7.41 -29.17 3.18
C THR A 74 6.12 -28.51 3.66
N ILE A 75 6.24 -27.29 4.22
CA ILE A 75 5.04 -26.60 4.71
C ILE A 75 4.08 -26.21 3.58
N ALA A 76 4.53 -26.15 2.34
CA ALA A 76 3.70 -26.00 1.15
C ALA A 76 2.69 -27.15 0.95
N GLN A 77 2.93 -28.32 1.51
CA GLN A 77 2.04 -29.47 1.37
C GLN A 77 0.85 -29.44 2.36
N PHE A 78 0.94 -28.63 3.41
CA PHE A 78 -0.17 -28.49 4.35
C PHE A 78 -1.36 -27.73 3.72
N GLN A 79 -2.56 -28.26 3.89
CA GLN A 79 -3.78 -27.70 3.32
C GLN A 79 -4.00 -26.23 3.70
N ASN A 80 -3.76 -25.88 4.98
CA ASN A 80 -3.87 -24.50 5.46
C ASN A 80 -2.95 -23.53 4.68
N THR A 81 -1.68 -23.92 4.44
CA THR A 81 -0.74 -23.10 3.65
C THR A 81 -1.23 -22.92 2.23
N ARG A 82 -1.68 -23.99 1.60
CA ARG A 82 -2.19 -23.96 0.23
C ARG A 82 -3.42 -23.07 0.09
N PHE A 83 -4.37 -23.15 1.02
CA PHE A 83 -5.58 -22.33 1.00
C PHE A 83 -5.26 -20.85 1.22
N LYS A 84 -4.42 -20.52 2.20
CA LYS A 84 -3.97 -19.14 2.44
C LYS A 84 -3.30 -18.55 1.20
N MET A 85 -2.34 -19.24 0.60
CA MET A 85 -1.65 -18.77 -0.60
C MET A 85 -2.61 -18.59 -1.79
N ALA A 86 -3.58 -19.48 -1.96
CA ALA A 86 -4.59 -19.37 -3.03
C ALA A 86 -5.52 -18.17 -2.82
N GLU A 87 -6.02 -17.96 -1.61
CA GLU A 87 -6.89 -16.82 -1.27
C GLU A 87 -6.18 -15.48 -1.45
N LEU A 88 -4.93 -15.36 -0.97
CA LEU A 88 -4.13 -14.15 -1.11
C LEU A 88 -3.84 -13.86 -2.59
N ARG A 89 -3.52 -14.90 -3.37
CA ARG A 89 -3.30 -14.75 -4.81
C ARG A 89 -4.54 -14.28 -5.55
N ALA A 90 -5.70 -14.85 -5.24
CA ALA A 90 -6.97 -14.42 -5.85
C ALA A 90 -7.28 -12.95 -5.57
N GLN A 91 -7.13 -12.50 -4.31
CA GLN A 91 -7.33 -11.10 -3.94
C GLN A 91 -6.32 -10.17 -4.63
N LEU A 92 -5.07 -10.58 -4.72
CA LEU A 92 -4.02 -9.82 -5.41
C LEU A 92 -4.34 -9.64 -6.89
N GLU A 93 -4.76 -10.69 -7.59
CA GLU A 93 -5.10 -10.60 -9.03
C GLU A 93 -6.30 -9.66 -9.28
N LEU A 94 -7.33 -9.69 -8.42
CA LEU A 94 -8.46 -8.74 -8.51
C LEU A 94 -7.98 -7.29 -8.29
N THR A 95 -7.11 -7.06 -7.30
CA THR A 95 -6.56 -5.73 -7.03
C THR A 95 -5.68 -5.24 -8.19
N LYS A 96 -4.88 -6.12 -8.79
CA LYS A 96 -4.08 -5.83 -10.00
C LYS A 96 -4.94 -5.46 -11.19
N ALA A 97 -6.05 -6.15 -11.40
CA ALA A 97 -6.97 -5.83 -12.49
C ALA A 97 -7.55 -4.41 -12.31
N TYR A 98 -7.95 -4.06 -11.09
CA TYR A 98 -8.45 -2.73 -10.78
C TYR A 98 -7.38 -1.64 -10.91
N LEU A 99 -6.14 -1.91 -10.46
CA LEU A 99 -5.00 -1.01 -10.67
C LEU A 99 -4.80 -0.70 -12.16
N LYS A 100 -4.78 -1.72 -13.01
CA LYS A 100 -4.64 -1.54 -14.47
C LYS A 100 -5.76 -0.69 -15.06
N GLN A 101 -6.99 -0.85 -14.58
CA GLN A 101 -8.11 0.00 -14.98
C GLN A 101 -7.87 1.46 -14.58
N CYS A 102 -7.46 1.73 -13.32
CA CYS A 102 -7.14 3.07 -12.84
C CYS A 102 -6.00 3.70 -13.63
N GLU A 103 -4.93 2.96 -13.92
CA GLU A 103 -3.80 3.42 -14.74
C GLU A 103 -4.25 3.82 -16.17
N ALA A 104 -5.10 3.01 -16.79
CA ALA A 104 -5.62 3.31 -18.13
C ALA A 104 -6.47 4.60 -18.12
N ARG A 105 -7.32 4.78 -17.11
CA ARG A 105 -8.14 5.98 -16.95
C ARG A 105 -7.30 7.21 -16.60
N PHE A 106 -6.27 7.06 -15.77
CA PHE A 106 -5.35 8.15 -15.45
C PHE A 106 -4.62 8.68 -16.69
N LYS A 107 -4.13 7.78 -17.56
CA LYS A 107 -3.43 8.16 -18.80
C LYS A 107 -4.25 9.05 -19.74
N VAL A 108 -5.56 8.94 -19.69
CA VAL A 108 -6.49 9.76 -20.51
C VAL A 108 -7.17 10.86 -19.70
N GLY A 109 -6.73 11.13 -18.48
CA GLY A 109 -7.29 12.18 -17.61
C GLY A 109 -8.71 11.91 -17.12
N ALA A 110 -9.17 10.65 -17.14
CA ALA A 110 -10.53 10.27 -16.80
C ALA A 110 -10.67 9.56 -15.44
N MET A 111 -9.57 9.36 -14.71
CA MET A 111 -9.61 8.75 -13.38
C MET A 111 -10.25 9.69 -12.36
N THR A 112 -11.25 9.21 -11.64
CA THR A 112 -11.94 10.00 -10.62
C THR A 112 -11.23 9.91 -9.25
N THR A 113 -11.51 10.87 -8.37
CA THR A 113 -11.04 10.85 -6.97
C THR A 113 -11.58 9.62 -6.23
N GLU A 114 -12.79 9.19 -6.54
CA GLU A 114 -13.41 7.99 -5.96
C GLU A 114 -12.67 6.72 -6.38
N GLU A 115 -12.40 6.53 -7.67
CA GLU A 115 -11.64 5.38 -8.18
C GLU A 115 -10.25 5.29 -7.55
N ALA A 116 -9.56 6.42 -7.44
CA ALA A 116 -8.26 6.49 -6.76
C ALA A 116 -8.37 6.12 -5.26
N SER A 117 -9.48 6.50 -4.61
CA SER A 117 -9.73 6.20 -3.20
C SER A 117 -10.07 4.72 -2.99
N ILE A 118 -10.86 4.12 -3.87
CA ILE A 118 -11.15 2.67 -3.88
C ILE A 118 -9.85 1.89 -4.05
N LEU A 119 -9.04 2.26 -5.05
CA LEU A 119 -7.76 1.59 -5.28
C LEU A 119 -6.85 1.66 -4.05
N LYS A 120 -6.67 2.87 -3.49
CA LYS A 120 -5.83 3.08 -2.29
C LYS A 120 -6.33 2.25 -1.12
N LEU A 121 -7.62 2.30 -0.83
CA LEU A 121 -8.24 1.54 0.26
C LEU A 121 -7.97 0.05 0.11
N MET A 122 -8.38 -0.53 -1.02
CA MET A 122 -8.34 -1.98 -1.22
C MET A 122 -6.91 -2.52 -1.31
N SER A 123 -6.01 -1.81 -2.00
CA SER A 123 -4.62 -2.26 -2.17
C SER A 123 -3.83 -2.21 -0.87
N THR A 124 -3.99 -1.16 -0.06
CA THR A 124 -3.24 -1.01 1.20
C THR A 124 -3.77 -1.91 2.30
N GLU A 125 -5.08 -2.12 2.39
CA GLU A 125 -5.67 -3.12 3.30
C GLU A 125 -5.25 -4.54 2.93
N LEU A 126 -5.23 -4.86 1.61
CA LEU A 126 -4.71 -6.14 1.14
C LEU A 126 -3.24 -6.30 1.50
N GLN A 127 -2.40 -5.27 1.33
CA GLN A 127 -0.98 -5.33 1.65
C GLN A 127 -0.76 -5.67 3.13
N VAL A 128 -1.48 -5.00 4.04
CA VAL A 128 -1.39 -5.30 5.49
C VAL A 128 -1.79 -6.74 5.77
N LYS A 129 -2.94 -7.20 5.24
CA LYS A 129 -3.42 -8.56 5.41
C LYS A 129 -2.44 -9.59 4.84
N LEU A 130 -2.00 -9.37 3.60
CA LEU A 130 -1.14 -10.31 2.87
C LEU A 130 0.23 -10.47 3.55
N THR A 131 0.86 -9.37 3.94
CA THR A 131 2.17 -9.41 4.62
C THR A 131 2.07 -10.06 5.99
N HIS A 132 0.97 -9.84 6.72
CA HIS A 132 0.67 -10.53 7.98
C HIS A 132 0.56 -12.05 7.79
N GLU A 133 -0.24 -12.49 6.84
CA GLU A 133 -0.45 -13.93 6.58
C GLU A 133 0.82 -14.60 6.03
N CYS A 134 1.58 -13.90 5.18
CA CYS A 134 2.87 -14.38 4.70
C CYS A 134 3.88 -14.53 5.84
N LEU A 135 4.02 -13.51 6.70
CA LEU A 135 4.91 -13.56 7.86
C LEU A 135 4.58 -14.76 8.77
N GLN A 136 3.30 -15.03 8.99
CA GLN A 136 2.88 -16.19 9.79
C GLN A 136 3.40 -17.52 9.21
N LEU A 137 3.47 -17.65 7.88
CA LEU A 137 3.99 -18.85 7.22
C LEU A 137 5.51 -19.05 7.42
N PHE A 138 6.26 -17.99 7.71
CA PHE A 138 7.68 -18.10 8.11
C PHE A 138 7.86 -18.56 9.56
N GLY A 139 6.81 -18.50 10.39
CA GLY A 139 6.92 -18.82 11.81
C GLY A 139 7.90 -17.89 12.53
N GLY A 140 8.72 -18.42 13.45
CA GLY A 140 9.70 -17.62 14.20
C GLY A 140 10.70 -16.86 13.32
N TYR A 141 11.06 -17.39 12.17
CA TYR A 141 11.94 -16.71 11.23
C TYR A 141 11.30 -15.45 10.62
N GLY A 142 9.97 -15.40 10.48
CA GLY A 142 9.27 -14.18 10.03
C GLY A 142 9.37 -13.01 11.00
N TYR A 143 9.69 -13.28 12.27
CA TYR A 143 9.84 -12.25 13.32
C TYR A 143 11.26 -11.68 13.41
N THR A 144 12.21 -12.18 12.63
CA THR A 144 13.60 -11.74 12.62
C THR A 144 13.89 -10.83 11.41
N GLU A 145 14.82 -9.87 11.57
CA GLU A 145 15.15 -8.90 10.53
C GLU A 145 15.95 -9.48 9.35
N GLU A 146 16.54 -10.65 9.53
CA GLU A 146 17.26 -11.40 8.50
C GLU A 146 16.34 -11.84 7.35
N TYR A 147 15.07 -12.07 7.65
CA TYR A 147 14.08 -12.44 6.64
C TYR A 147 13.32 -11.20 6.14
N PRO A 148 13.35 -10.94 4.82
CA PRO A 148 12.73 -9.74 4.25
C PRO A 148 11.24 -9.57 4.58
N ILE A 149 10.54 -10.65 4.88
CA ILE A 149 9.10 -10.60 5.19
C ILE A 149 8.79 -9.72 6.42
N SER A 150 9.72 -9.63 7.38
CA SER A 150 9.58 -8.75 8.55
C SER A 150 9.48 -7.28 8.13
N ARG A 151 10.31 -6.87 7.15
CA ARG A 151 10.28 -5.51 6.60
C ARG A 151 9.01 -5.26 5.78
N PHE A 152 8.59 -6.20 4.95
CA PHE A 152 7.31 -6.09 4.24
C PHE A 152 6.15 -5.86 5.20
N PHE A 153 6.13 -6.56 6.34
CA PHE A 153 5.10 -6.42 7.36
C PHE A 153 5.13 -5.05 8.05
N THR A 154 6.30 -4.59 8.52
CA THR A 154 6.42 -3.31 9.23
C THR A 154 6.16 -2.12 8.30
N ASP A 155 6.62 -2.19 7.04
CA ASP A 155 6.44 -1.13 6.05
C ASP A 155 4.99 -1.03 5.54
N ALA A 156 4.26 -2.15 5.54
CA ALA A 156 2.86 -2.16 5.11
C ALA A 156 1.95 -1.32 6.03
N ARG A 157 2.26 -1.25 7.33
CA ARG A 157 1.31 -0.67 8.29
C ARG A 157 0.98 0.80 8.04
N VAL A 158 1.94 1.60 7.63
CA VAL A 158 1.73 3.03 7.37
C VAL A 158 0.90 3.29 6.11
N GLN A 159 0.84 2.34 5.19
CA GLN A 159 0.12 2.47 3.91
C GLN A 159 -1.37 2.75 4.09
N THR A 160 -1.98 2.26 5.16
CA THR A 160 -3.40 2.52 5.49
C THR A 160 -3.62 3.86 6.20
N ILE A 161 -2.56 4.61 6.52
CA ILE A 161 -2.61 5.85 7.32
C ILE A 161 -2.38 7.09 6.46
N TYR A 162 -1.26 7.15 5.74
CA TYR A 162 -0.89 8.35 4.98
C TYR A 162 -1.67 8.49 3.66
N ALA A 163 -1.58 9.65 3.02
CA ALA A 163 -2.40 10.07 1.86
C ALA A 163 -3.91 9.93 2.07
N GLY A 164 -4.32 9.95 3.32
CA GLY A 164 -5.68 9.75 3.81
C GLY A 164 -5.86 8.35 4.39
N THR A 165 -6.36 8.28 5.62
CA THR A 165 -6.59 7.00 6.31
C THR A 165 -7.64 6.15 5.59
N SER A 166 -7.71 4.86 5.92
CA SER A 166 -8.77 3.97 5.41
C SER A 166 -10.16 4.54 5.66
N GLU A 167 -10.38 5.21 6.80
CA GLU A 167 -11.66 5.85 7.15
C GLU A 167 -11.96 7.03 6.22
N ILE A 168 -10.95 7.86 5.92
CA ILE A 168 -11.11 8.97 4.94
C ILE A 168 -11.41 8.43 3.55
N MET A 169 -10.77 7.32 3.13
CA MET A 169 -11.08 6.70 1.84
C MET A 169 -12.53 6.22 1.79
N LYS A 170 -13.00 5.56 2.85
CA LYS A 170 -14.40 5.12 2.97
C LYS A 170 -15.38 6.30 2.92
N GLU A 171 -15.06 7.42 3.57
CA GLU A 171 -15.87 8.64 3.52
C GLU A 171 -15.94 9.23 2.11
N VAL A 172 -14.82 9.28 1.38
CA VAL A 172 -14.80 9.78 -0.01
C VAL A 172 -15.66 8.89 -0.92
N ILE A 173 -15.56 7.58 -0.78
CA ILE A 173 -16.33 6.61 -1.55
C ILE A 173 -17.84 6.73 -1.21
N ALA A 174 -18.17 6.80 0.08
CA ALA A 174 -19.55 6.91 0.53
C ALA A 174 -20.25 8.19 0.02
N ARG A 175 -19.52 9.31 -0.11
CA ARG A 175 -20.06 10.54 -0.70
C ARG A 175 -20.40 10.38 -2.18
N GLY A 176 -19.62 9.61 -2.93
CA GLY A 176 -19.94 9.27 -4.32
C GLY A 176 -21.23 8.47 -4.44
N GLU A 177 -21.39 7.45 -3.59
CA GLU A 177 -22.57 6.59 -3.59
C GLU A 177 -23.85 7.25 -3.02
N LEU A 178 -23.70 8.09 -1.98
CA LEU A 178 -24.84 8.62 -1.23
C LEU A 178 -25.18 10.08 -1.56
N GLY A 179 -24.43 10.73 -2.46
CA GLY A 179 -24.79 12.06 -2.98
C GLY A 179 -24.61 13.20 -1.98
N ARG A 180 -23.53 13.25 -1.19
CA ARG A 180 -23.19 14.35 -0.28
C ARG A 180 -21.95 15.11 -0.70
#